data_74af26307bede34f103c7974166b0f68
#
_entry.id   74af26307bede34f103c7974166b0f68
#
_cell.length_a   1.000
_cell.length_b   1.000
_cell.length_c   1.000
_cell.angle_alpha   90.00
_cell.angle_beta   90.00
_cell.angle_gamma   90.00
#
_symmetry.space_group_name_H-M   'P 1'
#
loop_
_entity.id
_entity.type
_entity.pdbx_description
1 polymer ?
#
loop_
_entity_poly.entity_id
_entity_poly.type
_entity_poly.pdbx_seq_one_letter_code
_entity_poly.pdbx_strand_id
1 'polypeptide(L)'
;MLIHNVRQKRKENALRYETFGKVLLFTYPVFIVLLSEFNHLQSLLDLMNFLINDFSVFLFDILLMGAIFASILFFVRSGFLAMFSTGLILFILSFVEYFKYKSSGAHFVLSDLFMAGNTSQLMKFAGVQLNAVMIVDILIFLAYFAMVFWFNPRLVNPMKNYKRFLTAISCLLIVAVSVATPLSTLIYSVFAVDNAVTPNNYASNEKFSKNNLVGYLAQTSTEQILNSVDEPEPYSEQSIQSELSPAKQAVSSVKPNVVVIMSESYADMRRLGLAENFDSYYTNFDRIAQEGFRGNAVVPTFGNTTVRTEFELMFGVPMKSLNDPTTPQKTLVEREQQPTFAQYYKQNGYSTAYIHPFLSTFYGRDEIYSNYGFDKMLFRDDLTVKATQFREYIDDRTDFNQVLQELRNNDGPSYVYTSTMQNHQPYNLDENLTEFQYYMEGIKQTDQYLGEFFDALKQLDEPTVVLFVGDHYPYFTDEDGVYEQAGFSQENAYKLYQQPYLIWNNYGADYSVPQEDVSAFYLPHLLVELTGAEQTPFIATMLDQIKVTPVYSSNYNREIAVNKALDELTYDRVLGNVFSEPDKE
;
A
#
# COMPACT_ATOMS: atom_id res chain seq x y z
N MET A 1 -43.74 -11.03 28.46
CA MET A 1 -44.76 -11.82 27.76
C MET A 1 -44.18 -12.58 26.54
N LEU A 2 -43.55 -11.94 25.58
CA LEU A 2 -42.93 -12.58 24.40
C LEU A 2 -41.93 -13.68 24.75
N ILE A 3 -40.98 -13.42 25.65
CA ILE A 3 -39.94 -14.38 26.07
C ILE A 3 -40.56 -15.60 26.79
N HIS A 4 -41.62 -15.41 27.54
CA HIS A 4 -42.32 -16.50 28.26
C HIS A 4 -43.03 -17.43 27.26
N ASN A 5 -43.76 -16.86 26.30
CA ASN A 5 -44.47 -17.63 25.25
C ASN A 5 -43.48 -18.39 24.34
N VAL A 6 -42.31 -17.81 24.06
CA VAL A 6 -41.23 -18.48 23.32
C VAL A 6 -40.68 -19.68 24.09
N ARG A 7 -40.47 -19.55 25.40
CA ARG A 7 -40.00 -20.66 26.26
C ARG A 7 -41.04 -21.80 26.36
N GLN A 8 -42.31 -21.49 26.37
CA GLN A 8 -43.36 -22.47 26.42
C GLN A 8 -43.48 -23.25 25.09
N LYS A 9 -43.51 -22.56 23.95
CA LYS A 9 -43.50 -23.18 22.61
C LYS A 9 -42.23 -24.02 22.34
N ARG A 10 -41.09 -23.64 22.90
CA ARG A 10 -39.86 -24.45 22.83
C ARG A 10 -39.99 -25.77 23.57
N LYS A 11 -40.65 -25.81 24.71
CA LYS A 11 -40.87 -27.07 25.45
C LYS A 11 -41.81 -28.01 24.70
N GLU A 12 -42.85 -27.49 24.06
CA GLU A 12 -43.84 -28.26 23.30
C GLU A 12 -43.27 -28.86 22.00
N ASN A 13 -42.30 -28.22 21.39
CA ASN A 13 -41.64 -28.65 20.13
C ASN A 13 -40.14 -28.93 20.30
N ALA A 14 -39.68 -29.35 21.47
CA ALA A 14 -38.27 -29.46 21.82
C ALA A 14 -37.43 -30.24 20.79
N LEU A 15 -37.90 -31.35 20.28
CA LEU A 15 -37.20 -32.18 19.29
C LEU A 15 -37.01 -31.46 17.95
N ARG A 16 -38.02 -30.75 17.47
CA ARG A 16 -37.94 -29.96 16.21
C ARG A 16 -36.97 -28.82 16.34
N TYR A 17 -36.96 -28.10 17.46
CA TYR A 17 -36.03 -27.00 17.73
C TYR A 17 -34.58 -27.50 17.82
N GLU A 18 -34.36 -28.67 18.46
CA GLU A 18 -33.04 -29.28 18.54
C GLU A 18 -32.53 -29.73 17.17
N THR A 19 -33.35 -30.40 16.38
CA THR A 19 -33.01 -30.85 15.03
C THR A 19 -32.66 -29.67 14.14
N PHE A 20 -33.48 -28.64 14.12
CA PHE A 20 -33.25 -27.44 13.31
C PHE A 20 -32.00 -26.68 13.78
N GLY A 21 -31.77 -26.59 15.10
CA GLY A 21 -30.56 -26.01 15.65
C GLY A 21 -29.29 -26.75 15.21
N LYS A 22 -29.33 -28.08 15.12
CA LYS A 22 -28.22 -28.87 14.57
C LYS A 22 -28.00 -28.58 13.08
N VAL A 23 -29.06 -28.52 12.29
CA VAL A 23 -28.98 -28.17 10.86
C VAL A 23 -28.29 -26.80 10.71
N LEU A 24 -28.71 -25.80 11.47
CA LEU A 24 -28.11 -24.48 11.44
C LEU A 24 -26.62 -24.51 11.77
N LEU A 25 -26.18 -25.30 12.78
CA LEU A 25 -24.77 -25.44 13.14
C LEU A 25 -23.92 -26.04 12.00
N PHE A 26 -24.44 -27.09 11.33
CA PHE A 26 -23.71 -27.78 10.28
C PHE A 26 -23.68 -27.03 8.94
N THR A 27 -24.76 -26.31 8.63
CA THR A 27 -24.85 -25.54 7.37
C THR A 27 -24.25 -24.14 7.47
N TYR A 28 -23.93 -23.69 8.68
CA TYR A 28 -23.45 -22.33 8.92
C TYR A 28 -22.18 -21.95 8.11
N PRO A 29 -21.11 -22.77 8.07
CA PRO A 29 -19.92 -22.40 7.31
C PRO A 29 -20.22 -22.19 5.82
N VAL A 30 -21.06 -23.04 5.24
CA VAL A 30 -21.51 -22.90 3.83
C VAL A 30 -22.30 -21.60 3.64
N PHE A 31 -23.24 -21.32 4.53
CA PHE A 31 -24.07 -20.12 4.45
C PHE A 31 -23.25 -18.85 4.50
N ILE A 32 -22.34 -18.74 5.49
CA ILE A 32 -21.60 -17.49 5.70
C ILE A 32 -20.55 -17.24 4.60
N VAL A 33 -19.89 -18.29 4.10
CA VAL A 33 -18.99 -18.18 2.95
C VAL A 33 -19.77 -17.71 1.72
N LEU A 34 -20.88 -18.37 1.36
CA LEU A 34 -21.70 -17.98 0.22
C LEU A 34 -22.21 -16.54 0.30
N LEU A 35 -22.67 -16.11 1.47
CA LEU A 35 -23.17 -14.75 1.66
C LEU A 35 -22.03 -13.71 1.53
N SER A 36 -20.87 -14.01 2.09
CA SER A 36 -19.73 -13.09 2.04
C SER A 36 -19.12 -13.01 0.64
N GLU A 37 -19.05 -14.13 -0.09
CA GLU A 37 -18.62 -14.16 -1.49
C GLU A 37 -19.61 -13.39 -2.38
N PHE A 38 -20.92 -13.59 -2.20
CA PHE A 38 -21.90 -12.85 -2.96
C PHE A 38 -21.87 -11.34 -2.67
N ASN A 39 -21.62 -10.95 -1.42
CA ASN A 39 -21.57 -9.54 -1.03
C ASN A 39 -20.41 -8.78 -1.72
N HIS A 40 -19.22 -9.35 -1.82
CA HIS A 40 -18.13 -8.66 -2.52
C HIS A 40 -18.19 -8.78 -4.04
N LEU A 41 -18.68 -9.91 -4.59
CA LEU A 41 -18.84 -10.09 -6.04
C LEU A 41 -19.99 -9.25 -6.61
N GLN A 42 -21.04 -8.97 -5.83
CA GLN A 42 -22.27 -8.26 -6.25
C GLN A 42 -22.96 -8.88 -7.48
N SER A 43 -22.58 -10.10 -7.88
CA SER A 43 -22.99 -10.80 -9.07
C SER A 43 -23.30 -12.27 -8.79
N LEU A 44 -24.54 -12.67 -9.04
CA LEU A 44 -24.92 -14.07 -8.93
C LEU A 44 -24.23 -14.95 -9.99
N LEU A 45 -23.97 -14.38 -11.18
CA LEU A 45 -23.28 -15.10 -12.25
C LEU A 45 -21.84 -15.40 -11.85
N ASP A 46 -21.13 -14.43 -11.28
CA ASP A 46 -19.73 -14.61 -10.88
C ASP A 46 -19.63 -15.56 -9.69
N LEU A 47 -20.57 -15.49 -8.73
CA LEU A 47 -20.66 -16.50 -7.68
C LEU A 47 -20.88 -17.91 -8.25
N MET A 48 -21.78 -18.06 -9.24
CA MET A 48 -22.00 -19.36 -9.88
C MET A 48 -20.77 -19.84 -10.67
N ASN A 49 -20.06 -18.94 -11.35
CA ASN A 49 -18.82 -19.24 -12.04
C ASN A 49 -17.76 -19.74 -11.06
N PHE A 50 -17.57 -19.08 -9.92
CA PHE A 50 -16.68 -19.53 -8.85
C PHE A 50 -17.06 -20.93 -8.34
N LEU A 51 -18.33 -21.15 -8.03
CA LEU A 51 -18.79 -22.45 -7.53
C LEU A 51 -18.62 -23.61 -8.54
N ILE A 52 -18.62 -23.31 -9.83
CA ILE A 52 -18.47 -24.32 -10.89
C ILE A 52 -17.00 -24.56 -11.22
N ASN A 53 -16.22 -23.50 -11.40
CA ASN A 53 -14.85 -23.59 -11.89
C ASN A 53 -13.84 -23.84 -10.75
N ASP A 54 -14.07 -23.26 -9.57
CA ASP A 54 -13.15 -23.26 -8.44
C ASP A 54 -13.74 -23.96 -7.20
N PHE A 55 -14.55 -25.01 -7.42
CA PHE A 55 -15.23 -25.73 -6.34
C PHE A 55 -14.30 -26.25 -5.24
N SER A 56 -13.06 -26.62 -5.58
CA SER A 56 -12.08 -27.08 -4.60
C SER A 56 -11.61 -25.96 -3.67
N VAL A 57 -11.50 -24.72 -4.17
CA VAL A 57 -11.23 -23.54 -3.35
C VAL A 57 -12.41 -23.25 -2.45
N PHE A 58 -13.64 -23.27 -2.97
CA PHE A 58 -14.85 -23.12 -2.15
C PHE A 58 -14.94 -24.18 -1.02
N LEU A 59 -14.53 -25.42 -1.29
CA LEU A 59 -14.45 -26.46 -0.26
C LEU A 59 -13.38 -26.13 0.81
N PHE A 60 -12.22 -25.62 0.39
CA PHE A 60 -11.20 -25.11 1.32
C PHE A 60 -11.77 -24.01 2.23
N ASP A 61 -12.48 -23.03 1.67
CA ASP A 61 -13.08 -21.91 2.40
C ASP A 61 -14.06 -22.40 3.47
N ILE A 62 -14.94 -23.33 3.09
CA ILE A 62 -15.89 -23.94 4.03
C ILE A 62 -15.16 -24.66 5.17
N LEU A 63 -14.12 -25.43 4.86
CA LEU A 63 -13.35 -26.20 5.85
C LEU A 63 -12.59 -25.27 6.80
N LEU A 64 -11.95 -24.24 6.25
CA LEU A 64 -11.21 -23.24 7.03
C LEU A 64 -12.16 -22.47 7.96
N MET A 65 -13.24 -21.92 7.41
CA MET A 65 -14.27 -21.23 8.20
C MET A 65 -14.96 -22.15 9.19
N GLY A 66 -15.17 -23.41 8.82
CA GLY A 66 -15.68 -24.44 9.72
C GLY A 66 -14.76 -24.71 10.90
N ALA A 67 -13.46 -24.76 10.67
CA ALA A 67 -12.45 -24.94 11.74
C ALA A 67 -12.40 -23.72 12.68
N ILE A 68 -12.42 -22.49 12.12
CA ILE A 68 -12.48 -21.24 12.92
C ILE A 68 -13.75 -21.20 13.76
N PHE A 69 -14.90 -21.45 13.14
CA PHE A 69 -16.19 -21.49 13.82
C PHE A 69 -16.22 -22.56 14.93
N ALA A 70 -15.75 -23.78 14.64
CA ALA A 70 -15.72 -24.87 15.60
C ALA A 70 -14.80 -24.54 16.79
N SER A 71 -13.63 -23.97 16.55
CA SER A 71 -12.74 -23.52 17.63
C SER A 71 -13.47 -22.59 18.59
N ILE A 72 -14.14 -21.54 18.08
CA ILE A 72 -14.86 -20.58 18.90
C ILE A 72 -16.07 -21.23 19.57
N LEU A 73 -16.85 -22.08 18.86
CA LEU A 73 -18.00 -22.78 19.40
C LEU A 73 -17.62 -23.65 20.61
N PHE A 74 -16.55 -24.42 20.50
CA PHE A 74 -16.06 -25.26 21.58
C PHE A 74 -15.46 -24.44 22.73
N PHE A 75 -14.98 -23.25 22.47
CA PHE A 75 -14.46 -22.34 23.50
C PHE A 75 -15.59 -21.63 24.26
N VAL A 76 -16.54 -20.94 23.57
CA VAL A 76 -17.59 -20.11 24.22
C VAL A 76 -18.87 -20.86 24.60
N ARG A 77 -19.11 -22.09 24.11
CA ARG A 77 -20.32 -22.94 24.36
C ARG A 77 -21.64 -22.39 23.82
N SER A 78 -21.66 -21.26 23.18
CA SER A 78 -22.86 -20.65 22.64
C SER A 78 -22.83 -20.74 21.14
N GLY A 79 -23.75 -21.49 20.54
CA GLY A 79 -23.86 -21.56 19.08
C GLY A 79 -24.16 -20.19 18.48
N PHE A 80 -25.05 -19.41 19.10
CA PHE A 80 -25.34 -18.06 18.65
C PHE A 80 -24.09 -17.16 18.66
N LEU A 81 -23.37 -17.11 19.80
CA LEU A 81 -22.18 -16.24 19.88
C LEU A 81 -21.08 -16.67 18.90
N ALA A 82 -20.83 -17.97 18.75
CA ALA A 82 -19.82 -18.46 17.82
C ALA A 82 -20.18 -18.15 16.37
N MET A 83 -21.43 -18.41 15.96
CA MET A 83 -21.92 -18.12 14.61
C MET A 83 -21.93 -16.61 14.35
N PHE A 84 -22.44 -15.81 15.30
CA PHE A 84 -22.55 -14.36 15.12
C PHE A 84 -21.18 -13.68 15.05
N SER A 85 -20.25 -14.01 15.95
CA SER A 85 -18.92 -13.37 15.94
C SER A 85 -18.12 -13.71 14.68
N THR A 86 -18.06 -15.00 14.29
CA THR A 86 -17.35 -15.39 13.06
C THR A 86 -18.02 -14.86 11.80
N GLY A 87 -19.36 -14.89 11.77
CA GLY A 87 -20.13 -14.39 10.63
C GLY A 87 -20.05 -12.87 10.48
N LEU A 88 -20.12 -12.14 11.58
CA LEU A 88 -20.02 -10.68 11.54
C LEU A 88 -18.65 -10.23 11.02
N ILE A 89 -17.57 -10.89 11.49
CA ILE A 89 -16.21 -10.56 11.04
C ILE A 89 -16.07 -10.80 9.53
N LEU A 90 -16.42 -12.00 9.04
CA LEU A 90 -16.28 -12.31 7.62
C LEU A 90 -17.19 -11.43 6.76
N PHE A 91 -18.41 -11.15 7.21
CA PHE A 91 -19.35 -10.29 6.50
C PHE A 91 -18.88 -8.83 6.43
N ILE A 92 -18.26 -8.30 7.50
CA ILE A 92 -17.64 -6.97 7.45
C ILE A 92 -16.43 -6.98 6.50
N LEU A 93 -15.59 -8.02 6.54
CA LEU A 93 -14.44 -8.12 5.65
C LEU A 93 -14.85 -8.17 4.17
N SER A 94 -15.98 -8.78 3.83
CA SER A 94 -16.49 -8.77 2.46
C SER A 94 -16.92 -7.37 1.96
N PHE A 95 -17.42 -6.50 2.85
CA PHE A 95 -17.63 -5.08 2.51
C PHE A 95 -16.33 -4.32 2.36
N VAL A 96 -15.37 -4.55 3.27
CA VAL A 96 -14.06 -3.90 3.21
C VAL A 96 -13.37 -4.26 1.90
N GLU A 97 -13.39 -5.52 1.50
CA GLU A 97 -12.88 -5.99 0.22
C GLU A 97 -13.52 -5.27 -0.96
N TYR A 98 -14.85 -5.28 -1.03
CA TYR A 98 -15.58 -4.62 -2.11
C TYR A 98 -15.20 -3.14 -2.25
N PHE A 99 -15.24 -2.37 -1.15
CA PHE A 99 -14.97 -0.94 -1.19
C PHE A 99 -13.49 -0.64 -1.44
N LYS A 100 -12.58 -1.43 -0.88
CA LYS A 100 -11.15 -1.26 -1.13
C LYS A 100 -10.83 -1.52 -2.60
N TYR A 101 -11.28 -2.65 -3.14
CA TYR A 101 -11.03 -2.98 -4.54
C TYR A 101 -11.63 -1.92 -5.46
N LYS A 102 -12.89 -1.53 -5.22
CA LYS A 102 -13.56 -0.51 -6.01
C LYS A 102 -12.85 0.84 -5.98
N SER A 103 -12.26 1.23 -4.85
CA SER A 103 -11.61 2.54 -4.73
C SER A 103 -10.16 2.56 -5.21
N SER A 104 -9.43 1.45 -5.15
CA SER A 104 -7.98 1.45 -5.35
C SER A 104 -7.46 0.34 -6.29
N GLY A 105 -8.33 -0.55 -6.77
CA GLY A 105 -7.93 -1.71 -7.57
C GLY A 105 -7.08 -2.74 -6.83
N ALA A 106 -6.93 -2.59 -5.51
CA ALA A 106 -6.16 -3.50 -4.68
C ALA A 106 -7.07 -4.29 -3.73
N HIS A 107 -6.84 -5.57 -3.64
CA HIS A 107 -7.57 -6.46 -2.73
C HIS A 107 -7.15 -6.26 -1.27
N PHE A 108 -8.08 -6.55 -0.35
CA PHE A 108 -7.81 -6.45 1.08
C PHE A 108 -6.86 -7.55 1.55
N VAL A 109 -5.85 -7.15 2.31
CA VAL A 109 -4.90 -8.05 2.99
C VAL A 109 -4.88 -7.74 4.49
N LEU A 110 -4.50 -8.72 5.33
CA LEU A 110 -4.58 -8.52 6.80
C LEU A 110 -3.67 -7.39 7.31
N SER A 111 -2.59 -7.07 6.61
CA SER A 111 -1.74 -5.92 6.96
C SER A 111 -2.46 -4.57 6.86
N ASP A 112 -3.55 -4.47 6.08
CA ASP A 112 -4.36 -3.25 5.99
C ASP A 112 -5.07 -2.89 7.32
N LEU A 113 -5.22 -3.86 8.22
CA LEU A 113 -5.75 -3.60 9.57
C LEU A 113 -4.92 -2.58 10.35
N PHE A 114 -3.67 -2.35 9.93
CA PHE A 114 -2.86 -1.26 10.46
C PHE A 114 -3.52 0.11 10.26
N MET A 115 -4.22 0.29 9.17
CA MET A 115 -4.91 1.52 8.85
C MET A 115 -6.29 1.65 9.53
N ALA A 116 -6.66 0.69 10.40
CA ALA A 116 -7.97 0.71 11.09
C ALA A 116 -8.19 1.97 11.93
N GLY A 117 -7.13 2.59 12.45
CA GLY A 117 -7.19 3.89 13.12
C GLY A 117 -7.66 5.04 12.21
N ASN A 118 -7.48 4.92 10.91
CA ASN A 118 -7.86 5.92 9.89
C ASN A 118 -9.16 5.58 9.14
N THR A 119 -10.00 4.69 9.68
CA THR A 119 -11.22 4.16 9.01
C THR A 119 -12.13 5.27 8.47
N SER A 120 -12.31 6.39 9.18
CA SER A 120 -13.17 7.48 8.72
C SER A 120 -12.66 8.16 7.44
N GLN A 121 -11.35 8.24 7.24
CA GLN A 121 -10.74 8.79 6.03
C GLN A 121 -10.80 7.76 4.91
N LEU A 122 -10.46 6.50 5.21
CA LEU A 122 -10.56 5.41 4.23
C LEU A 122 -11.99 5.27 3.68
N MET A 123 -13.02 5.42 4.52
CA MET A 123 -14.42 5.40 4.08
C MET A 123 -14.77 6.59 3.16
N LYS A 124 -14.18 7.77 3.37
CA LYS A 124 -14.35 8.92 2.47
C LYS A 124 -13.68 8.67 1.12
N PHE A 125 -12.45 8.18 1.11
CA PHE A 125 -11.72 7.83 -0.12
C PHE A 125 -12.44 6.76 -0.92
N ALA A 126 -12.99 5.75 -0.23
CA ALA A 126 -13.74 4.67 -0.87
C ALA A 126 -15.13 5.09 -1.37
N GLY A 127 -15.58 6.31 -1.09
CA GLY A 127 -16.90 6.77 -1.51
C GLY A 127 -18.04 5.83 -1.06
N VAL A 128 -17.99 5.34 0.19
CA VAL A 128 -18.83 4.25 0.69
C VAL A 128 -20.33 4.60 0.54
N GLN A 129 -20.99 3.94 -0.41
CA GLN A 129 -22.43 4.02 -0.63
C GLN A 129 -23.02 2.61 -0.74
N LEU A 130 -24.05 2.34 0.06
CA LEU A 130 -24.73 1.05 0.00
C LEU A 130 -25.65 0.99 -1.22
N ASN A 131 -25.47 -0.02 -2.05
CA ASN A 131 -26.34 -0.31 -3.17
C ASN A 131 -27.50 -1.28 -2.76
N ALA A 132 -28.42 -1.55 -3.68
CA ALA A 132 -29.57 -2.40 -3.41
C ALA A 132 -29.19 -3.84 -3.08
N VAL A 133 -28.14 -4.40 -3.69
CA VAL A 133 -27.65 -5.77 -3.43
C VAL A 133 -27.14 -5.87 -2.00
N MET A 134 -26.30 -4.93 -1.58
CA MET A 134 -25.76 -4.86 -0.21
C MET A 134 -26.87 -4.75 0.85
N ILE A 135 -27.91 -3.95 0.57
CA ILE A 135 -29.05 -3.83 1.48
C ILE A 135 -29.76 -5.18 1.62
N VAL A 136 -29.96 -5.90 0.52
CA VAL A 136 -30.54 -7.24 0.54
C VAL A 136 -29.67 -8.21 1.33
N ASP A 137 -28.35 -8.19 1.15
CA ASP A 137 -27.43 -9.05 1.90
C ASP A 137 -27.44 -8.76 3.40
N ILE A 138 -27.49 -7.49 3.78
CA ILE A 138 -27.65 -7.10 5.20
C ILE A 138 -28.97 -7.66 5.75
N LEU A 139 -30.06 -7.58 4.99
CA LEU A 139 -31.34 -8.11 5.42
C LEU A 139 -31.32 -9.64 5.55
N ILE A 140 -30.67 -10.36 4.63
CA ILE A 140 -30.47 -11.81 4.68
C ILE A 140 -29.64 -12.17 5.92
N PHE A 141 -28.52 -11.48 6.17
CA PHE A 141 -27.68 -11.66 7.35
C PHE A 141 -28.49 -11.47 8.64
N LEU A 142 -29.22 -10.38 8.76
CA LEU A 142 -30.06 -10.09 9.94
C LEU A 142 -31.16 -11.12 10.13
N ALA A 143 -31.87 -11.53 9.07
CA ALA A 143 -32.88 -12.55 9.11
C ALA A 143 -32.35 -13.92 9.55
N TYR A 144 -31.17 -14.30 9.01
CA TYR A 144 -30.51 -15.55 9.40
C TYR A 144 -30.14 -15.54 10.89
N PHE A 145 -29.52 -14.46 11.39
CA PHE A 145 -29.18 -14.38 12.80
C PHE A 145 -30.35 -14.19 13.74
N ALA A 146 -31.46 -13.59 13.30
CA ALA A 146 -32.70 -13.60 14.03
C ALA A 146 -33.22 -15.04 14.17
N MET A 147 -33.13 -15.84 13.12
CA MET A 147 -33.48 -17.28 13.15
C MET A 147 -32.53 -18.06 14.07
N VAL A 148 -31.20 -17.85 13.97
CA VAL A 148 -30.23 -18.47 14.87
C VAL A 148 -30.48 -18.09 16.33
N PHE A 149 -30.82 -16.85 16.61
CA PHE A 149 -31.20 -16.40 17.97
C PHE A 149 -32.49 -17.11 18.45
N TRP A 150 -33.47 -17.21 17.57
CA TRP A 150 -34.73 -17.87 17.88
C TRP A 150 -34.57 -19.36 18.20
N PHE A 151 -33.85 -20.10 17.36
CA PHE A 151 -33.62 -21.53 17.54
C PHE A 151 -32.55 -21.84 18.58
N ASN A 152 -31.64 -20.90 18.89
CA ASN A 152 -30.57 -20.98 19.87
C ASN A 152 -29.82 -22.34 19.81
N PRO A 153 -29.13 -22.61 18.70
CA PRO A 153 -28.45 -23.88 18.47
C PRO A 153 -27.44 -24.19 19.57
N ARG A 154 -27.40 -25.43 20.01
CA ARG A 154 -26.49 -25.90 21.06
C ARG A 154 -25.92 -27.26 20.71
N LEU A 155 -24.66 -27.50 21.11
CA LEU A 155 -24.13 -28.85 21.09
C LEU A 155 -24.86 -29.72 22.11
N VAL A 156 -25.43 -30.82 21.63
CA VAL A 156 -26.38 -31.66 22.39
C VAL A 156 -25.69 -32.52 23.46
N ASN A 157 -24.43 -32.90 23.25
CA ASN A 157 -23.69 -33.72 24.21
C ASN A 157 -22.74 -32.87 25.06
N PRO A 158 -22.90 -32.87 26.39
CA PRO A 158 -21.98 -32.16 27.28
C PRO A 158 -20.61 -32.89 27.31
N MET A 159 -19.73 -32.47 26.42
CA MET A 159 -18.32 -32.92 26.52
C MET A 159 -17.71 -32.43 27.83
N LYS A 160 -16.86 -33.23 28.44
CA LYS A 160 -16.03 -32.82 29.59
C LYS A 160 -15.20 -31.58 29.20
N ASN A 161 -15.02 -30.65 30.14
CA ASN A 161 -14.37 -29.36 29.86
C ASN A 161 -13.01 -29.51 29.15
N TYR A 162 -12.15 -30.44 29.59
CA TYR A 162 -10.85 -30.65 28.97
C TYR A 162 -10.94 -31.16 27.52
N LYS A 163 -11.89 -32.10 27.23
CA LYS A 163 -12.08 -32.61 25.87
C LYS A 163 -12.51 -31.48 24.92
N ARG A 164 -13.42 -30.64 25.40
CA ARG A 164 -13.88 -29.50 24.65
C ARG A 164 -12.76 -28.50 24.37
N PHE A 165 -11.94 -28.18 25.38
CA PHE A 165 -10.79 -27.31 25.23
C PHE A 165 -9.77 -27.89 24.25
N LEU A 166 -9.49 -29.20 24.35
CA LEU A 166 -8.63 -29.90 23.39
C LEU A 166 -9.19 -29.83 21.95
N THR A 167 -10.52 -30.01 21.78
CA THR A 167 -11.12 -29.89 20.45
C THR A 167 -11.00 -28.47 19.92
N ALA A 168 -11.24 -27.43 20.73
CA ALA A 168 -11.05 -26.04 20.32
C ALA A 168 -9.61 -25.76 19.87
N ILE A 169 -8.63 -26.22 20.64
CA ILE A 169 -7.20 -26.10 20.28
C ILE A 169 -6.88 -26.88 19.01
N SER A 170 -7.40 -28.12 18.87
CA SER A 170 -7.16 -28.90 17.65
C SER A 170 -7.69 -28.18 16.40
N CYS A 171 -8.88 -27.58 16.48
CA CYS A 171 -9.42 -26.77 15.38
C CYS A 171 -8.54 -25.54 15.09
N LEU A 172 -8.06 -24.85 16.14
CA LEU A 172 -7.15 -23.72 15.98
C LEU A 172 -5.82 -24.13 15.35
N LEU A 173 -5.29 -25.30 15.74
CA LEU A 173 -4.08 -25.86 15.13
C LEU A 173 -4.28 -26.19 13.65
N ILE A 174 -5.45 -26.69 13.26
CA ILE A 174 -5.76 -26.91 11.84
C ILE A 174 -5.68 -25.58 11.08
N VAL A 175 -6.30 -24.52 11.61
CA VAL A 175 -6.22 -23.17 11.00
C VAL A 175 -4.76 -22.70 10.91
N ALA A 176 -4.01 -22.81 12.00
CA ALA A 176 -2.59 -22.39 12.05
C ALA A 176 -1.73 -23.16 11.05
N VAL A 177 -1.93 -24.48 10.91
CA VAL A 177 -1.19 -25.29 9.92
C VAL A 177 -1.58 -24.91 8.51
N SER A 178 -2.86 -24.58 8.27
CA SER A 178 -3.36 -24.20 6.94
C SER A 178 -2.92 -22.81 6.47
N VAL A 179 -2.45 -21.93 7.39
CA VAL A 179 -2.16 -20.53 7.07
C VAL A 179 -0.76 -20.09 7.50
N ALA A 180 -0.21 -20.65 8.59
CA ALA A 180 0.98 -20.12 9.23
C ALA A 180 2.18 -21.08 9.24
N THR A 181 2.19 -22.08 8.36
CA THR A 181 3.31 -23.05 8.29
C THR A 181 3.65 -23.36 6.82
N PRO A 182 4.86 -23.88 6.53
CA PRO A 182 5.22 -24.34 5.18
C PRO A 182 4.30 -25.44 4.62
N LEU A 183 3.53 -26.15 5.47
CA LEU A 183 2.54 -27.15 5.02
C LEU A 183 1.34 -26.50 4.32
N SER A 184 1.11 -25.21 4.51
CA SER A 184 0.03 -24.47 3.81
C SER A 184 0.16 -24.58 2.29
N THR A 185 1.37 -24.52 1.72
CA THR A 185 1.59 -24.65 0.28
C THR A 185 1.12 -26.00 -0.27
N LEU A 186 1.32 -27.09 0.49
CA LEU A 186 0.80 -28.41 0.14
C LEU A 186 -0.75 -28.43 0.21
N ILE A 187 -1.32 -27.82 1.25
CA ILE A 187 -2.78 -27.74 1.42
C ILE A 187 -3.36 -26.93 0.25
N TYR A 188 -2.77 -25.79 -0.11
CA TYR A 188 -3.20 -24.97 -1.25
C TYR A 188 -3.15 -25.75 -2.56
N SER A 189 -2.10 -26.54 -2.80
CA SER A 189 -2.03 -27.36 -4.01
C SER A 189 -3.13 -28.43 -4.07
N VAL A 190 -3.53 -29.01 -2.94
CA VAL A 190 -4.62 -30.00 -2.86
C VAL A 190 -5.97 -29.37 -3.18
N PHE A 191 -6.20 -28.15 -2.73
CA PHE A 191 -7.46 -27.44 -2.94
C PHE A 191 -7.45 -26.48 -4.14
N ALA A 192 -6.37 -26.46 -4.93
CA ALA A 192 -6.18 -25.57 -6.06
C ALA A 192 -6.24 -24.07 -5.70
N VAL A 193 -5.91 -23.72 -4.46
CA VAL A 193 -5.73 -22.31 -4.06
C VAL A 193 -4.48 -21.78 -4.76
N ASP A 194 -4.64 -20.70 -5.54
CA ASP A 194 -3.55 -20.09 -6.28
C ASP A 194 -2.58 -19.37 -5.33
N ASN A 195 -1.32 -19.80 -5.32
CA ASN A 195 -0.25 -19.24 -4.51
C ASN A 195 0.89 -18.65 -5.36
N ALA A 196 0.64 -18.36 -6.64
CA ALA A 196 1.61 -17.73 -7.52
C ALA A 196 1.98 -16.32 -7.04
N VAL A 197 3.21 -15.91 -7.31
CA VAL A 197 3.66 -14.52 -7.05
C VAL A 197 2.90 -13.57 -7.98
N THR A 198 2.44 -12.46 -7.43
CA THR A 198 1.67 -11.45 -8.17
C THR A 198 2.51 -10.19 -8.40
N PRO A 199 3.22 -10.08 -9.55
CA PRO A 199 4.13 -8.97 -9.83
C PRO A 199 3.41 -7.64 -10.11
N ASN A 200 2.11 -7.64 -10.34
CA ASN A 200 1.33 -6.44 -10.65
C ASN A 200 -0.15 -6.64 -10.27
N ASN A 201 -0.92 -5.55 -10.36
CA ASN A 201 -2.35 -5.55 -10.05
C ASN A 201 -3.19 -6.52 -10.90
N TYR A 202 -2.88 -6.70 -12.19
CA TYR A 202 -3.58 -7.66 -13.04
C TYR A 202 -3.38 -9.10 -12.55
N ALA A 203 -2.15 -9.48 -12.19
CA ALA A 203 -1.85 -10.79 -11.63
C ALA A 203 -2.52 -10.99 -10.26
N SER A 204 -2.59 -9.93 -9.44
CA SER A 204 -3.29 -9.96 -8.16
C SER A 204 -4.80 -10.15 -8.33
N ASN A 205 -5.40 -9.47 -9.31
CA ASN A 205 -6.82 -9.62 -9.63
C ASN A 205 -7.14 -11.03 -10.15
N GLU A 206 -6.28 -11.60 -11.02
CA GLU A 206 -6.44 -12.98 -11.48
C GLU A 206 -6.36 -13.97 -10.32
N LYS A 207 -5.39 -13.82 -9.42
CA LYS A 207 -5.25 -14.63 -8.21
C LYS A 207 -6.48 -14.52 -7.31
N PHE A 208 -6.98 -13.29 -7.09
CA PHE A 208 -8.17 -13.07 -6.30
C PHE A 208 -9.41 -13.71 -6.94
N SER A 209 -9.58 -13.59 -8.25
CA SER A 209 -10.67 -14.20 -9.00
C SER A 209 -10.75 -15.72 -8.83
N LYS A 210 -9.60 -16.40 -8.71
CA LYS A 210 -9.53 -17.85 -8.45
C LYS A 210 -9.75 -18.21 -6.98
N ASN A 211 -9.13 -17.45 -6.07
CA ASN A 211 -9.12 -17.77 -4.65
C ASN A 211 -10.36 -17.24 -3.91
N ASN A 212 -11.00 -16.21 -4.43
CA ASN A 212 -12.02 -15.41 -3.77
C ASN A 212 -11.61 -14.93 -2.36
N LEU A 213 -12.53 -14.42 -1.56
CA LEU A 213 -12.21 -13.69 -0.32
C LEU A 213 -11.45 -14.55 0.70
N VAL A 214 -11.99 -15.71 1.06
CA VAL A 214 -11.43 -16.52 2.16
C VAL A 214 -10.11 -17.17 1.76
N GLY A 215 -10.05 -17.77 0.58
CA GLY A 215 -8.83 -18.38 0.02
C GLY A 215 -7.73 -17.36 -0.20
N TYR A 216 -8.07 -16.18 -0.72
CA TYR A 216 -7.12 -15.09 -0.92
C TYR A 216 -6.56 -14.56 0.40
N LEU A 217 -7.43 -14.31 1.40
CA LEU A 217 -6.97 -13.88 2.73
C LEU A 217 -6.09 -14.93 3.41
N ALA A 218 -6.42 -16.22 3.29
CA ALA A 218 -5.60 -17.28 3.85
C ALA A 218 -4.21 -17.30 3.18
N GLN A 219 -4.17 -17.24 1.86
CA GLN A 219 -2.95 -17.34 1.08
C GLN A 219 -2.05 -16.10 1.26
N THR A 220 -2.60 -14.88 1.21
CA THR A 220 -1.83 -13.65 1.45
C THR A 220 -1.35 -13.53 2.89
N SER A 221 -2.12 -14.04 3.86
CA SER A 221 -1.65 -14.15 5.24
C SER A 221 -0.47 -15.11 5.38
N THR A 222 -0.49 -16.22 4.64
CA THR A 222 0.65 -17.16 4.58
C THR A 222 1.88 -16.48 3.99
N GLU A 223 1.73 -15.75 2.89
CA GLU A 223 2.83 -14.96 2.33
C GLU A 223 3.41 -13.99 3.36
N GLN A 224 2.58 -13.23 4.04
CA GLN A 224 3.04 -12.27 5.05
C GLN A 224 3.73 -12.92 6.26
N ILE A 225 3.32 -14.13 6.65
CA ILE A 225 3.90 -14.86 7.79
C ILE A 225 5.20 -15.56 7.40
N LEU A 226 5.24 -16.18 6.22
CA LEU A 226 6.36 -17.01 5.80
C LEU A 226 7.43 -16.25 5.00
N ASN A 227 7.08 -15.11 4.40
CA ASN A 227 8.02 -14.28 3.63
C ASN A 227 8.64 -13.19 4.52
N SER A 228 9.03 -13.52 5.75
CA SER A 228 9.92 -12.64 6.51
C SER A 228 11.22 -12.46 5.75
N VAL A 229 11.80 -11.27 5.84
CA VAL A 229 13.14 -11.04 5.30
C VAL A 229 14.14 -11.72 6.21
N ASP A 230 14.81 -12.74 5.69
CA ASP A 230 15.81 -13.48 6.45
C ASP A 230 17.09 -12.67 6.59
N GLU A 231 17.78 -12.84 7.73
CA GLU A 231 19.11 -12.29 7.92
C GLU A 231 20.08 -12.91 6.91
N PRO A 232 20.81 -12.10 6.12
CA PRO A 232 21.78 -12.61 5.15
C PRO A 232 22.89 -13.43 5.84
N GLU A 233 23.36 -14.47 5.19
CA GLU A 233 24.48 -15.26 5.71
C GLU A 233 25.74 -15.11 4.81
N PRO A 234 26.88 -14.66 5.36
CA PRO A 234 27.11 -14.16 6.73
C PRO A 234 26.67 -12.69 6.87
N TYR A 235 25.99 -12.34 7.98
CA TYR A 235 25.70 -10.97 8.33
C TYR A 235 26.64 -10.50 9.43
N SER A 236 27.50 -9.54 9.15
CA SER A 236 28.46 -8.95 10.07
C SER A 236 28.94 -7.59 9.54
N GLU A 237 29.50 -6.77 10.42
CA GLU A 237 30.14 -5.52 10.02
C GLU A 237 31.17 -5.75 8.91
N GLN A 238 32.03 -6.76 9.06
CA GLN A 238 33.07 -7.07 8.07
C GLN A 238 32.46 -7.49 6.72
N SER A 239 31.37 -8.27 6.69
CA SER A 239 30.71 -8.67 5.43
C SER A 239 30.12 -7.44 4.73
N ILE A 240 29.37 -6.59 5.43
CA ILE A 240 28.79 -5.37 4.87
C ILE A 240 29.87 -4.41 4.39
N GLN A 241 30.90 -4.12 5.21
CA GLN A 241 31.99 -3.23 4.83
C GLN A 241 32.77 -3.71 3.59
N SER A 242 32.86 -5.02 3.37
CA SER A 242 33.52 -5.59 2.19
C SER A 242 32.73 -5.40 0.89
N GLU A 243 31.44 -5.16 0.96
CA GLU A 243 30.54 -4.89 -0.18
C GLU A 243 30.50 -3.40 -0.57
N LEU A 244 30.98 -2.52 0.32
CA LEU A 244 30.85 -1.08 0.12
C LEU A 244 31.96 -0.51 -0.78
N SER A 245 31.56 0.38 -1.68
CA SER A 245 32.47 1.23 -2.43
C SER A 245 33.12 2.27 -1.50
N PRO A 246 34.36 2.73 -1.78
CA PRO A 246 34.98 3.79 -0.98
C PRO A 246 34.13 5.08 -0.98
N ALA A 247 34.09 5.76 0.17
CA ALA A 247 33.53 7.09 0.27
C ALA A 247 34.18 8.06 -0.73
N LYS A 248 33.40 8.98 -1.28
CA LYS A 248 33.95 10.03 -2.18
C LYS A 248 33.79 11.40 -1.51
N GLN A 249 34.89 12.12 -1.44
CA GLN A 249 34.89 13.47 -0.88
C GLN A 249 34.06 14.43 -1.72
N ALA A 250 33.49 15.45 -1.08
CA ALA A 250 32.76 16.50 -1.76
C ALA A 250 33.65 17.17 -2.83
N VAL A 251 33.10 17.30 -4.04
CA VAL A 251 33.79 17.97 -5.17
C VAL A 251 33.33 19.42 -5.35
N SER A 252 32.26 19.83 -4.63
CA SER A 252 31.72 21.18 -4.62
C SER A 252 31.79 21.80 -3.24
N SER A 253 32.16 23.07 -3.17
CA SER A 253 32.02 23.88 -1.95
C SER A 253 30.62 24.52 -1.82
N VAL A 254 29.84 24.49 -2.89
CA VAL A 254 28.46 24.98 -2.90
C VAL A 254 27.56 23.91 -2.28
N LYS A 255 26.82 24.30 -1.26
CA LYS A 255 25.76 23.48 -0.67
C LYS A 255 24.41 24.04 -1.10
N PRO A 256 23.82 23.55 -2.21
CA PRO A 256 22.53 24.04 -2.66
C PRO A 256 21.40 23.58 -1.72
N ASN A 257 20.31 24.31 -1.70
CA ASN A 257 19.05 23.77 -1.18
C ASN A 257 18.65 22.53 -1.99
N VAL A 258 18.13 21.53 -1.34
CA VAL A 258 17.67 20.28 -1.96
C VAL A 258 16.18 20.12 -1.68
N VAL A 259 15.37 20.12 -2.73
CA VAL A 259 13.93 19.97 -2.65
C VAL A 259 13.51 18.68 -3.34
N VAL A 260 12.77 17.84 -2.63
CA VAL A 260 12.16 16.63 -3.18
C VAL A 260 10.65 16.81 -3.15
N ILE A 261 10.02 16.80 -4.30
CA ILE A 261 8.57 16.86 -4.47
C ILE A 261 8.08 15.52 -4.99
N MET A 262 7.44 14.74 -4.13
CA MET A 262 6.70 13.56 -4.52
C MET A 262 5.24 13.99 -4.76
N SER A 263 4.83 14.00 -6.03
CA SER A 263 3.52 14.50 -6.44
C SER A 263 2.51 13.37 -6.51
N GLU A 264 1.46 13.49 -5.70
CA GLU A 264 0.35 12.53 -5.59
C GLU A 264 -0.27 12.24 -6.96
N SER A 265 -0.27 10.98 -7.33
CA SER A 265 -0.88 10.44 -8.56
C SER A 265 -0.46 11.17 -9.86
N TYR A 266 0.70 11.85 -9.88
CA TYR A 266 1.15 12.58 -11.06
C TYR A 266 1.79 11.61 -12.06
N ALA A 267 1.12 11.39 -13.18
CA ALA A 267 1.59 10.52 -14.26
C ALA A 267 1.51 11.18 -15.63
N ASP A 268 2.40 10.81 -16.55
CA ASP A 268 2.34 11.31 -17.94
C ASP A 268 1.43 10.44 -18.78
N MET A 269 0.15 10.84 -18.90
CA MET A 269 -0.90 10.11 -19.62
C MET A 269 -0.67 10.03 -21.12
N ARG A 270 0.21 10.84 -21.71
CA ARG A 270 0.62 10.72 -23.12
C ARG A 270 1.26 9.37 -23.42
N ARG A 271 1.85 8.74 -22.40
CA ARG A 271 2.50 7.43 -22.51
C ARG A 271 1.53 6.26 -22.61
N LEU A 272 0.26 6.47 -22.32
CA LEU A 272 -0.76 5.42 -22.46
C LEU A 272 -1.05 5.10 -23.93
N GLY A 273 -0.75 6.02 -24.86
CA GLY A 273 -1.05 5.82 -26.30
C GLY A 273 -2.52 6.01 -26.66
N LEU A 274 -3.29 6.70 -25.83
CA LEU A 274 -4.67 7.08 -26.13
C LEU A 274 -4.71 8.02 -27.36
N ALA A 275 -5.82 7.99 -28.09
CA ALA A 275 -5.98 8.77 -29.31
C ALA A 275 -6.03 10.29 -29.08
N GLU A 276 -6.38 10.72 -27.88
CA GLU A 276 -6.46 12.11 -27.48
C GLU A 276 -5.07 12.69 -27.24
N ASN A 277 -4.90 14.00 -27.58
CA ASN A 277 -3.65 14.72 -27.33
C ASN A 277 -3.70 15.44 -25.98
N PHE A 278 -2.78 15.08 -25.09
CA PHE A 278 -2.66 15.63 -23.74
C PHE A 278 -1.49 16.61 -23.57
N ASP A 279 -0.80 17.05 -24.61
CA ASP A 279 0.37 17.94 -24.50
C ASP A 279 0.07 19.22 -23.72
N SER A 280 -1.14 19.78 -23.87
CA SER A 280 -1.55 21.00 -23.18
C SER A 280 -1.69 20.85 -21.65
N TYR A 281 -1.66 19.62 -21.12
CA TYR A 281 -1.72 19.33 -19.69
C TYR A 281 -0.34 19.29 -19.03
N TYR A 282 0.75 19.30 -19.83
CA TYR A 282 2.14 19.16 -19.36
C TYR A 282 3.05 20.28 -19.88
N THR A 283 2.48 21.45 -20.23
CA THR A 283 3.20 22.55 -20.88
C THR A 283 4.35 23.07 -20.00
N ASN A 284 4.12 23.27 -18.71
CA ASN A 284 5.15 23.73 -17.79
C ASN A 284 6.13 22.62 -17.42
N PHE A 285 5.67 21.40 -17.21
CA PHE A 285 6.55 20.25 -17.00
C PHE A 285 7.54 20.11 -18.16
N ASP A 286 7.07 20.15 -19.41
CA ASP A 286 7.94 20.05 -20.60
C ASP A 286 8.90 21.24 -20.73
N ARG A 287 8.45 22.45 -20.40
CA ARG A 287 9.29 23.66 -20.36
C ARG A 287 10.44 23.52 -19.36
N ILE A 288 10.13 23.09 -18.15
CA ILE A 288 11.10 22.91 -17.08
C ILE A 288 12.07 21.76 -17.40
N ALA A 289 11.56 20.69 -18.01
CA ALA A 289 12.38 19.58 -18.47
C ALA A 289 13.41 19.95 -19.55
N GLN A 290 13.16 20.99 -20.34
CA GLN A 290 14.13 21.53 -21.29
C GLN A 290 15.27 22.32 -20.63
N GLU A 291 15.03 22.86 -19.44
CA GLU A 291 16.02 23.57 -18.63
C GLU A 291 16.78 22.64 -17.67
N GLY A 292 16.28 21.43 -17.46
CA GLY A 292 16.82 20.44 -16.55
C GLY A 292 16.97 19.07 -17.21
N PHE A 293 16.70 18.05 -16.47
CA PHE A 293 16.72 16.66 -16.90
C PHE A 293 15.38 15.98 -16.58
N ARG A 294 14.89 15.11 -17.47
CA ARG A 294 13.74 14.25 -17.22
C ARG A 294 14.07 12.78 -17.49
N GLY A 295 13.42 11.90 -16.76
CA GLY A 295 13.53 10.45 -16.94
C GLY A 295 12.28 9.74 -16.43
N ASN A 296 12.37 8.43 -16.30
CA ASN A 296 11.33 7.58 -15.75
C ASN A 296 11.84 6.86 -14.50
N ALA A 297 11.11 7.02 -13.41
CA ALA A 297 11.32 6.29 -12.17
C ALA A 297 10.40 5.08 -12.11
N VAL A 298 10.95 3.89 -11.90
CA VAL A 298 10.15 2.71 -11.60
C VAL A 298 9.82 2.72 -10.13
N VAL A 299 8.54 2.88 -9.81
CA VAL A 299 8.01 2.97 -8.45
C VAL A 299 7.43 1.62 -7.99
N PRO A 300 7.37 1.35 -6.68
CA PRO A 300 6.95 0.04 -6.17
C PRO A 300 5.43 -0.16 -6.11
N THR A 301 4.62 0.82 -6.53
CA THR A 301 3.16 0.75 -6.37
C THR A 301 2.39 1.32 -7.55
N PHE A 302 1.11 0.95 -7.64
CA PHE A 302 0.14 1.42 -8.63
C PHE A 302 -1.19 1.74 -7.94
N GLY A 303 -1.77 2.89 -8.25
CA GLY A 303 -3.14 3.25 -7.86
C GLY A 303 -3.37 3.60 -6.39
N ASN A 304 -2.41 3.31 -5.52
CA ASN A 304 -2.52 3.54 -4.08
C ASN A 304 -1.19 3.30 -3.34
N THR A 305 -1.21 3.46 -2.02
CA THR A 305 -0.11 3.13 -1.11
C THR A 305 1.14 3.98 -1.37
N THR A 306 0.94 5.30 -1.52
CA THR A 306 1.96 6.36 -1.65
C THR A 306 3.19 6.15 -0.76
N VAL A 307 3.00 5.65 0.47
CA VAL A 307 4.09 5.42 1.44
C VAL A 307 5.16 4.42 0.99
N ARG A 308 4.89 3.60 -0.04
CA ARG A 308 5.89 2.68 -0.60
C ARG A 308 6.92 3.44 -1.44
N THR A 309 6.46 4.34 -2.31
CA THR A 309 7.35 5.23 -3.09
C THR A 309 8.05 6.23 -2.17
N GLU A 310 7.33 6.77 -1.19
CA GLU A 310 7.89 7.66 -0.17
C GLU A 310 9.02 7.00 0.61
N PHE A 311 8.86 5.72 0.97
CA PHE A 311 9.91 4.94 1.63
C PHE A 311 11.15 4.78 0.74
N GLU A 312 11.00 4.40 -0.53
CA GLU A 312 12.13 4.28 -1.46
C GLU A 312 12.89 5.60 -1.62
N LEU A 313 12.17 6.72 -1.72
CA LEU A 313 12.79 8.05 -1.83
C LEU A 313 13.46 8.51 -0.53
N MET A 314 12.96 8.12 0.63
CA MET A 314 13.53 8.52 1.91
C MET A 314 14.72 7.67 2.36
N PHE A 315 14.66 6.35 2.12
CA PHE A 315 15.70 5.41 2.57
C PHE A 315 16.73 5.09 1.49
N GLY A 316 16.40 5.29 0.22
CA GLY A 316 17.27 4.96 -0.91
C GLY A 316 17.54 3.47 -1.04
N VAL A 317 16.57 2.62 -0.69
CA VAL A 317 16.66 1.15 -0.79
C VAL A 317 15.40 0.57 -1.41
N PRO A 318 15.50 -0.57 -2.13
CA PRO A 318 14.36 -1.15 -2.85
C PRO A 318 13.36 -1.84 -1.93
N MET A 319 12.07 -1.59 -2.15
CA MET A 319 10.97 -2.30 -1.52
C MET A 319 11.01 -3.82 -1.80
N LYS A 320 11.48 -4.21 -2.98
CA LYS A 320 11.63 -5.61 -3.39
C LYS A 320 12.48 -6.41 -2.38
N SER A 321 13.56 -5.85 -1.88
CA SER A 321 14.44 -6.51 -0.90
C SER A 321 13.79 -6.71 0.47
N LEU A 322 12.63 -6.09 0.71
CA LEU A 322 11.81 -6.24 1.91
C LEU A 322 10.59 -7.14 1.67
N ASN A 323 10.56 -7.89 0.55
CA ASN A 323 9.41 -8.69 0.14
C ASN A 323 8.13 -7.86 -0.09
N ASP A 324 8.29 -6.62 -0.58
CA ASP A 324 7.22 -5.72 -0.98
C ASP A 324 6.10 -5.51 0.07
N PRO A 325 6.39 -5.14 1.33
CA PRO A 325 5.36 -4.95 2.33
C PRO A 325 4.40 -3.84 1.93
N THR A 326 3.12 -3.99 2.22
CA THR A 326 2.09 -2.96 1.95
C THR A 326 2.40 -1.66 2.69
N THR A 327 2.90 -1.76 3.92
CA THR A 327 3.28 -0.61 4.75
C THR A 327 4.70 -0.83 5.25
N PRO A 328 5.73 -0.32 4.54
CA PRO A 328 7.14 -0.58 4.85
C PRO A 328 7.56 -0.07 6.23
N GLN A 329 6.91 0.98 6.75
CA GLN A 329 7.18 1.52 8.08
C GLN A 329 7.02 0.51 9.21
N LYS A 330 6.24 -0.56 8.98
CA LYS A 330 6.07 -1.65 9.96
C LYS A 330 7.21 -2.63 10.02
N THR A 331 8.04 -2.66 8.99
CA THR A 331 9.23 -3.53 8.96
C THR A 331 10.41 -2.89 9.67
N LEU A 332 10.36 -1.57 9.93
CA LEU A 332 11.43 -0.84 10.59
C LEU A 332 11.65 -1.32 12.02
N VAL A 333 12.90 -1.57 12.39
CA VAL A 333 13.26 -1.74 13.78
C VAL A 333 13.17 -0.40 14.52
N GLU A 334 12.79 -0.45 15.80
CA GLU A 334 12.75 0.74 16.63
C GLU A 334 14.18 1.25 16.88
N ARG A 335 14.46 2.48 16.45
CA ARG A 335 15.74 3.19 16.69
C ARG A 335 15.51 4.70 16.68
N GLU A 336 16.32 5.43 17.45
CA GLU A 336 16.21 6.88 17.60
C GLU A 336 16.46 7.66 16.32
N GLN A 337 17.31 7.12 15.42
CA GLN A 337 17.63 7.73 14.14
C GLN A 337 17.60 6.69 13.04
N GLN A 338 16.68 6.86 12.11
CA GLN A 338 16.60 6.02 10.92
C GLN A 338 17.61 6.51 9.86
N PRO A 339 18.23 5.60 9.09
CA PRO A 339 19.25 5.95 8.09
C PRO A 339 18.62 6.50 6.80
N THR A 340 17.95 7.64 6.89
CA THR A 340 17.26 8.31 5.79
C THR A 340 18.11 9.40 5.15
N PHE A 341 17.70 9.89 3.96
CA PHE A 341 18.32 11.06 3.35
C PHE A 341 18.09 12.35 4.15
N ALA A 342 16.98 12.49 4.86
CA ALA A 342 16.81 13.61 5.78
C ALA A 342 17.88 13.61 6.89
N GLN A 343 18.16 12.42 7.45
CA GLN A 343 19.23 12.27 8.44
C GLN A 343 20.61 12.55 7.84
N TYR A 344 20.88 12.09 6.60
CA TYR A 344 22.11 12.38 5.89
C TYR A 344 22.32 13.90 5.69
N TYR A 345 21.32 14.62 5.19
CA TYR A 345 21.42 16.07 4.99
C TYR A 345 21.53 16.83 6.32
N LYS A 346 20.81 16.42 7.36
CA LYS A 346 20.94 16.99 8.70
C LYS A 346 22.35 16.87 9.26
N GLN A 347 22.98 15.70 9.12
CA GLN A 347 24.37 15.46 9.54
C GLN A 347 25.37 16.31 8.74
N ASN A 348 25.02 16.68 7.51
CA ASN A 348 25.80 17.58 6.66
C ASN A 348 25.48 19.07 6.88
N GLY A 349 24.73 19.42 7.93
CA GLY A 349 24.47 20.81 8.33
C GLY A 349 23.35 21.49 7.56
N TYR A 350 22.41 20.73 6.99
CA TYR A 350 21.18 21.25 6.41
C TYR A 350 20.09 21.37 7.49
N SER A 351 19.25 22.39 7.39
CA SER A 351 17.92 22.36 8.03
C SER A 351 17.01 21.42 7.26
N THR A 352 16.20 20.63 7.96
CA THR A 352 15.40 19.58 7.33
C THR A 352 13.93 19.76 7.62
N ALA A 353 13.08 19.74 6.58
CA ALA A 353 11.64 19.87 6.69
C ALA A 353 10.88 18.81 5.89
N TYR A 354 9.84 18.24 6.49
CA TYR A 354 8.84 17.41 5.84
C TYR A 354 7.53 18.17 5.75
N ILE A 355 6.91 18.19 4.57
CA ILE A 355 5.62 18.86 4.33
C ILE A 355 4.64 17.84 3.77
N HIS A 356 3.43 17.78 4.33
CA HIS A 356 2.34 16.97 3.81
C HIS A 356 1.00 17.63 4.12
N PRO A 357 0.29 18.19 3.12
CA PRO A 357 -0.93 18.98 3.32
C PRO A 357 -2.15 18.11 3.68
N PHE A 358 -1.96 17.09 4.50
CA PHE A 358 -3.00 16.17 4.95
C PHE A 358 -2.86 15.85 6.46
N LEU A 359 -3.61 14.84 6.94
CA LEU A 359 -3.62 14.45 8.34
C LEU A 359 -2.27 13.84 8.78
N SER A 360 -1.72 14.31 9.87
CA SER A 360 -0.48 13.78 10.45
C SER A 360 -0.57 12.30 10.81
N THR A 361 -1.74 11.88 11.30
CA THR A 361 -1.99 10.48 11.71
C THR A 361 -2.18 9.51 10.54
N PHE A 362 -2.32 10.02 9.30
CA PHE A 362 -2.49 9.13 8.15
C PHE A 362 -1.18 8.40 7.85
N TYR A 363 -1.23 7.07 7.80
CA TYR A 363 -0.07 6.16 7.83
C TYR A 363 0.80 6.27 9.10
N GLY A 364 0.35 6.96 10.15
CA GLY A 364 1.13 7.17 11.38
C GLY A 364 2.38 8.04 11.18
N ARG A 365 2.35 8.97 10.21
CA ARG A 365 3.52 9.79 9.85
C ARG A 365 4.05 10.63 11.00
N ASP A 366 3.17 11.20 11.82
CA ASP A 366 3.53 12.01 13.00
C ASP A 366 4.40 11.24 14.00
N GLU A 367 4.12 9.96 14.20
CA GLU A 367 4.88 9.11 15.11
C GLU A 367 6.12 8.53 14.41
N ILE A 368 5.94 7.90 13.25
CA ILE A 368 6.99 7.14 12.56
C ILE A 368 8.09 8.05 12.01
N TYR A 369 7.73 9.23 11.44
CA TYR A 369 8.71 10.13 10.81
C TYR A 369 9.47 11.01 11.81
N SER A 370 9.08 11.00 13.09
CA SER A 370 9.81 11.68 14.15
C SER A 370 11.29 11.25 14.24
N ASN A 371 11.58 10.02 13.81
CA ASN A 371 12.93 9.42 13.83
C ASN A 371 13.65 9.49 12.47
N TYR A 372 13.08 10.17 11.46
CA TYR A 372 13.65 10.22 10.11
C TYR A 372 14.67 11.34 9.90
N GLY A 373 14.87 12.21 10.90
CA GLY A 373 15.85 13.28 10.85
C GLY A 373 15.30 14.64 10.42
N PHE A 374 14.00 14.80 10.29
CA PHE A 374 13.39 16.11 10.04
C PHE A 374 13.39 16.99 11.28
N ASP A 375 13.81 18.25 11.13
CA ASP A 375 13.74 19.27 12.19
C ASP A 375 12.31 19.79 12.36
N LYS A 376 11.56 19.79 11.24
CA LYS A 376 10.17 20.21 11.19
C LYS A 376 9.34 19.21 10.38
N MET A 377 8.14 18.94 10.86
CA MET A 377 7.10 18.24 10.12
C MET A 377 5.86 19.13 10.07
N LEU A 378 5.44 19.51 8.87
CA LEU A 378 4.34 20.43 8.63
C LEU A 378 3.21 19.68 7.92
N PHE A 379 2.18 19.35 8.66
CA PHE A 379 0.97 18.72 8.18
C PHE A 379 -0.10 19.78 7.88
N ARG A 380 -1.27 19.36 7.42
CA ARG A 380 -2.39 20.24 7.05
C ARG A 380 -2.63 21.38 8.03
N ASP A 381 -2.64 21.09 9.32
CA ASP A 381 -3.01 22.04 10.37
C ASP A 381 -1.78 22.87 10.87
N ASP A 382 -0.57 22.54 10.38
CA ASP A 382 0.70 23.20 10.74
C ASP A 382 1.20 24.16 9.65
N LEU A 383 0.53 24.17 8.47
CA LEU A 383 0.93 25.03 7.36
C LEU A 383 0.86 26.52 7.77
N THR A 384 1.91 27.25 7.45
CA THR A 384 2.06 28.67 7.84
C THR A 384 1.71 29.64 6.71
N VAL A 385 1.60 29.12 5.47
CA VAL A 385 1.09 29.86 4.32
C VAL A 385 -0.44 29.82 4.28
N LYS A 386 -1.04 30.77 3.53
CA LYS A 386 -2.49 30.75 3.32
C LYS A 386 -2.87 29.55 2.47
N ALA A 387 -3.53 28.57 3.09
CA ALA A 387 -4.01 27.38 2.39
C ALA A 387 -5.18 27.72 1.44
N THR A 388 -5.11 27.21 0.24
CA THR A 388 -6.17 27.14 -0.76
C THR A 388 -6.47 25.68 -1.08
N GLN A 389 -7.63 25.43 -1.67
CA GLN A 389 -8.07 24.09 -2.00
C GLN A 389 -8.37 23.98 -3.49
N PHE A 390 -8.04 22.83 -4.04
CA PHE A 390 -8.56 22.38 -5.30
C PHE A 390 -9.45 21.16 -5.02
N ARG A 391 -10.76 21.37 -5.16
CA ARG A 391 -11.77 20.35 -4.82
C ARG A 391 -11.69 19.95 -3.32
N GLU A 392 -11.47 18.67 -3.03
CA GLU A 392 -11.51 18.12 -1.68
C GLU A 392 -10.20 18.32 -0.88
N TYR A 393 -9.09 18.65 -1.58
CA TYR A 393 -7.77 18.68 -0.97
C TYR A 393 -7.13 20.06 -1.01
N ILE A 394 -6.17 20.29 -0.13
CA ILE A 394 -5.27 21.44 -0.22
C ILE A 394 -4.52 21.33 -1.56
N ASP A 395 -4.45 22.42 -2.28
CA ASP A 395 -3.88 22.48 -3.62
C ASP A 395 -2.34 22.49 -3.61
N ASP A 396 -1.74 22.05 -4.71
CA ASP A 396 -0.28 22.00 -4.88
C ASP A 396 0.36 23.39 -4.81
N ARG A 397 -0.35 24.46 -5.16
CA ARG A 397 0.13 25.84 -4.98
C ARG A 397 0.41 26.17 -3.52
N THR A 398 -0.47 25.76 -2.62
CA THR A 398 -0.28 25.94 -1.16
C THR A 398 0.98 25.20 -0.71
N ASP A 399 1.12 23.96 -1.14
CA ASP A 399 2.25 23.11 -0.78
C ASP A 399 3.58 23.71 -1.29
N PHE A 400 3.63 24.08 -2.56
CA PHE A 400 4.81 24.72 -3.17
C PHE A 400 5.14 26.08 -2.52
N ASN A 401 4.15 26.86 -2.11
CA ASN A 401 4.37 28.09 -1.36
C ASN A 401 4.95 27.82 0.02
N GLN A 402 4.55 26.73 0.68
CA GLN A 402 5.16 26.33 1.96
C GLN A 402 6.62 25.93 1.77
N VAL A 403 6.95 25.17 0.69
CA VAL A 403 8.35 24.88 0.34
C VAL A 403 9.16 26.17 0.15
N LEU A 404 8.66 27.11 -0.67
CA LEU A 404 9.34 28.42 -0.88
C LEU A 404 9.52 29.21 0.42
N GLN A 405 8.56 29.11 1.34
CA GLN A 405 8.67 29.78 2.64
C GLN A 405 9.74 29.14 3.52
N GLU A 406 9.86 27.80 3.54
CA GLU A 406 10.92 27.13 4.29
C GLU A 406 12.30 27.48 3.75
N LEU A 407 12.48 27.56 2.42
CA LEU A 407 13.74 28.00 1.81
C LEU A 407 14.11 29.43 2.18
N ARG A 408 13.15 30.36 2.15
CA ARG A 408 13.37 31.79 2.49
C ARG A 408 13.60 32.08 3.96
N ASN A 409 13.08 31.22 4.83
CA ASN A 409 13.17 31.42 6.28
C ASN A 409 14.46 30.85 6.91
N ASN A 410 15.31 30.20 6.11
CA ASN A 410 16.53 29.59 6.59
C ASN A 410 17.76 30.32 6.01
N ASP A 411 18.71 30.68 6.87
CA ASP A 411 19.96 31.38 6.47
C ASP A 411 21.02 30.41 5.90
N GLY A 412 20.76 29.10 5.90
CA GLY A 412 21.69 28.05 5.43
C GLY A 412 20.99 27.11 4.45
N PRO A 413 21.71 26.08 3.99
CA PRO A 413 21.15 25.11 3.07
C PRO A 413 19.99 24.32 3.72
N SER A 414 18.95 24.07 2.94
CA SER A 414 17.75 23.36 3.38
C SER A 414 17.55 22.08 2.58
N TYR A 415 17.15 21.00 3.27
CA TYR A 415 16.56 19.82 2.67
C TYR A 415 15.06 19.81 2.94
N VAL A 416 14.27 19.96 1.91
CA VAL A 416 12.80 19.99 2.02
C VAL A 416 12.21 18.83 1.24
N TYR A 417 11.52 17.95 1.91
CA TYR A 417 10.74 16.87 1.29
C TYR A 417 9.27 17.19 1.39
N THR A 418 8.54 17.15 0.27
CA THR A 418 7.09 17.29 0.28
C THR A 418 6.41 16.14 -0.45
N SER A 419 5.28 15.69 0.12
CA SER A 419 4.36 14.73 -0.47
C SER A 419 3.02 15.42 -0.66
N THR A 420 2.64 15.71 -1.91
CA THR A 420 1.43 16.49 -2.20
C THR A 420 0.14 15.67 -2.00
N MET A 421 -1.04 16.28 -2.17
CA MET A 421 -2.32 15.60 -1.95
C MET A 421 -3.40 15.97 -2.98
N GLN A 422 -3.20 16.99 -3.81
CA GLN A 422 -4.23 17.58 -4.68
C GLN A 422 -4.91 16.54 -5.58
N ASN A 423 -4.14 15.64 -6.19
CA ASN A 423 -4.64 14.69 -7.19
C ASN A 423 -5.06 13.33 -6.59
N HIS A 424 -5.22 13.25 -5.27
CA HIS A 424 -5.68 12.04 -4.63
C HIS A 424 -7.15 11.73 -4.98
N GLN A 425 -7.45 10.45 -5.18
CA GLN A 425 -8.82 9.97 -5.38
C GLN A 425 -9.76 10.37 -4.20
N PRO A 426 -11.09 10.36 -4.35
CA PRO A 426 -11.87 9.80 -5.47
C PRO A 426 -12.00 10.76 -6.66
N TYR A 427 -12.12 10.19 -7.87
CA TYR A 427 -12.26 10.97 -9.12
C TYR A 427 -13.71 11.05 -9.65
N ASN A 428 -14.66 10.42 -8.98
CA ASN A 428 -16.07 10.32 -9.37
C ASN A 428 -16.98 11.32 -8.63
N LEU A 429 -16.47 12.51 -8.32
CA LEU A 429 -17.19 13.53 -7.55
C LEU A 429 -17.99 14.52 -8.41
N ASP A 430 -17.80 14.53 -9.74
CA ASP A 430 -18.59 15.32 -10.68
C ASP A 430 -19.28 14.40 -11.68
N GLU A 431 -20.60 14.36 -11.66
CA GLU A 431 -21.43 13.50 -12.54
C GLU A 431 -21.34 13.89 -14.04
N ASN A 432 -20.80 15.07 -14.36
CA ASN A 432 -20.65 15.53 -15.75
C ASN A 432 -19.31 15.13 -16.36
N LEU A 433 -18.38 14.60 -15.59
CA LEU A 433 -17.05 14.20 -16.02
C LEU A 433 -16.85 12.69 -15.81
N THR A 434 -16.11 12.06 -16.71
CA THR A 434 -15.54 10.73 -16.39
C THR A 434 -14.46 10.86 -15.31
N GLU A 435 -14.13 9.79 -14.62
CA GLU A 435 -13.05 9.81 -13.62
C GLU A 435 -11.73 10.26 -14.24
N PHE A 436 -11.45 9.83 -15.47
CA PHE A 436 -10.26 10.24 -16.21
C PHE A 436 -10.26 11.74 -16.53
N GLN A 437 -11.37 12.30 -17.00
CA GLN A 437 -11.47 13.74 -17.27
C GLN A 437 -11.31 14.56 -15.99
N TYR A 438 -11.95 14.10 -14.90
CA TYR A 438 -11.82 14.74 -13.59
C TYR A 438 -10.36 14.75 -13.11
N TYR A 439 -9.66 13.63 -13.21
CA TYR A 439 -8.25 13.51 -12.88
C TYR A 439 -7.37 14.44 -13.74
N MET A 440 -7.58 14.45 -15.07
CA MET A 440 -6.78 15.27 -15.99
C MET A 440 -6.90 16.78 -15.74
N GLU A 441 -8.04 17.27 -15.27
CA GLU A 441 -8.16 18.67 -14.82
C GLU A 441 -7.25 18.95 -13.62
N GLY A 442 -7.10 17.99 -12.69
CA GLY A 442 -6.16 18.07 -11.58
C GLY A 442 -4.70 18.16 -12.06
N ILE A 443 -4.31 17.29 -13.00
CA ILE A 443 -2.97 17.32 -13.62
C ILE A 443 -2.68 18.68 -14.29
N LYS A 444 -3.65 19.20 -15.03
CA LYS A 444 -3.51 20.53 -15.65
C LYS A 444 -3.28 21.63 -14.62
N GLN A 445 -3.95 21.55 -13.50
CA GLN A 445 -3.81 22.53 -12.42
C GLN A 445 -2.44 22.39 -11.73
N THR A 446 -1.99 21.15 -11.49
CA THR A 446 -0.63 20.87 -10.98
C THR A 446 0.44 21.42 -11.91
N ASP A 447 0.30 21.22 -13.24
CA ASP A 447 1.25 21.75 -14.23
C ASP A 447 1.33 23.29 -14.17
N GLN A 448 0.20 23.98 -14.03
CA GLN A 448 0.19 25.43 -13.85
C GLN A 448 0.96 25.84 -12.59
N TYR A 449 0.66 25.22 -11.45
CA TYR A 449 1.30 25.55 -10.18
C TYR A 449 2.79 25.20 -10.17
N LEU A 450 3.17 24.13 -10.87
CA LEU A 450 4.55 23.76 -11.09
C LEU A 450 5.31 24.88 -11.83
N GLY A 451 4.69 25.44 -12.89
CA GLY A 451 5.24 26.60 -13.61
C GLY A 451 5.47 27.80 -12.70
N GLU A 452 4.48 28.18 -11.89
CA GLU A 452 4.56 29.29 -10.93
C GLU A 452 5.67 29.06 -9.89
N PHE A 453 5.80 27.83 -9.39
CA PHE A 453 6.82 27.44 -8.41
C PHE A 453 8.23 27.56 -8.97
N PHE A 454 8.52 26.99 -10.15
CA PHE A 454 9.85 27.09 -10.76
C PHE A 454 10.22 28.51 -11.19
N ASP A 455 9.24 29.30 -11.62
CA ASP A 455 9.50 30.71 -11.92
C ASP A 455 9.82 31.51 -10.64
N ALA A 456 9.23 31.14 -9.48
CA ALA A 456 9.62 31.70 -8.19
C ALA A 456 10.99 31.24 -7.71
N LEU A 457 11.37 29.98 -7.95
CA LEU A 457 12.71 29.46 -7.62
C LEU A 457 13.82 30.16 -8.41
N LYS A 458 13.56 30.55 -9.66
CA LYS A 458 14.52 31.33 -10.49
C LYS A 458 14.80 32.72 -9.91
N GLN A 459 13.94 33.22 -9.02
CA GLN A 459 14.13 34.51 -8.34
C GLN A 459 14.82 34.38 -6.98
N LEU A 460 15.15 33.16 -6.55
CA LEU A 460 15.97 32.95 -5.35
C LEU A 460 17.45 33.10 -5.70
N ASP A 461 18.17 33.82 -4.84
CA ASP A 461 19.64 34.00 -4.99
C ASP A 461 20.40 32.72 -4.55
N GLU A 462 19.78 31.88 -3.70
CA GLU A 462 20.41 30.67 -3.19
C GLU A 462 20.40 29.55 -4.23
N PRO A 463 21.55 28.86 -4.42
CA PRO A 463 21.62 27.65 -5.23
C PRO A 463 20.57 26.63 -4.76
N THR A 464 19.77 26.14 -5.68
CA THR A 464 18.69 25.19 -5.37
C THR A 464 18.59 24.12 -6.45
N VAL A 465 18.47 22.85 -6.03
CA VAL A 465 18.16 21.72 -6.87
C VAL A 465 16.80 21.13 -6.47
N VAL A 466 16.00 20.75 -7.44
CA VAL A 466 14.68 20.17 -7.24
C VAL A 466 14.58 18.83 -7.95
N LEU A 467 14.15 17.81 -7.23
CA LEU A 467 13.60 16.57 -7.77
C LEU A 467 12.09 16.64 -7.70
N PHE A 468 11.40 16.52 -8.83
CA PHE A 468 9.96 16.32 -8.91
C PHE A 468 9.71 14.92 -9.47
N VAL A 469 8.85 14.12 -8.82
CA VAL A 469 8.53 12.75 -9.24
C VAL A 469 7.09 12.40 -8.86
N GLY A 470 6.38 11.66 -9.73
CA GLY A 470 5.10 11.06 -9.38
C GLY A 470 5.27 9.86 -8.47
N ASP A 471 4.33 9.63 -7.55
CA ASP A 471 4.38 8.49 -6.65
C ASP A 471 3.83 7.20 -7.26
N HIS A 472 2.75 7.28 -8.03
CA HIS A 472 2.14 6.18 -8.80
C HIS A 472 1.14 6.70 -9.84
N TYR A 473 0.74 5.83 -10.80
CA TYR A 473 -0.41 6.10 -11.65
C TYR A 473 -1.71 6.09 -10.82
N PRO A 474 -2.74 6.88 -11.20
CA PRO A 474 -4.05 6.81 -10.57
C PRO A 474 -4.74 5.48 -10.86
N TYR A 475 -5.65 5.05 -10.00
CA TYR A 475 -6.61 3.99 -10.28
C TYR A 475 -7.97 4.61 -10.61
N PHE A 476 -8.60 4.15 -11.68
CA PHE A 476 -9.95 4.56 -12.09
C PHE A 476 -10.93 3.42 -11.85
N THR A 477 -12.14 3.75 -11.39
CA THR A 477 -13.18 2.79 -11.01
C THR A 477 -14.26 2.64 -12.08
N ASP A 478 -14.22 3.47 -13.13
CA ASP A 478 -15.20 3.48 -14.20
C ASP A 478 -15.14 2.18 -15.03
N GLU A 479 -16.31 1.72 -15.46
CA GLU A 479 -16.46 0.46 -16.20
C GLU A 479 -15.78 0.48 -17.57
N ASP A 480 -15.54 1.67 -18.12
CA ASP A 480 -14.91 1.84 -19.44
C ASP A 480 -13.40 1.57 -19.44
N GLY A 481 -12.77 1.51 -18.28
CA GLY A 481 -11.39 1.10 -18.07
C GLY A 481 -10.36 1.81 -18.96
N VAL A 482 -9.85 2.95 -18.56
CA VAL A 482 -8.89 3.75 -19.36
C VAL A 482 -7.65 2.95 -19.77
N TYR A 483 -7.15 2.11 -18.88
CA TYR A 483 -5.96 1.31 -19.13
C TYR A 483 -6.23 0.18 -20.14
N GLU A 484 -7.40 -0.47 -20.05
CA GLU A 484 -7.83 -1.50 -21.00
C GLU A 484 -8.06 -0.92 -22.39
N GLN A 485 -8.66 0.28 -22.49
CA GLN A 485 -8.79 1.02 -23.76
C GLN A 485 -7.43 1.37 -24.36
N ALA A 486 -6.44 1.68 -23.53
CA ALA A 486 -5.06 1.91 -23.93
C ALA A 486 -4.31 0.60 -24.27
N GLY A 487 -4.96 -0.55 -24.16
CA GLY A 487 -4.39 -1.87 -24.48
C GLY A 487 -3.47 -2.42 -23.37
N PHE A 488 -3.63 -1.96 -22.13
CA PHE A 488 -2.90 -2.56 -21.01
C PHE A 488 -3.48 -3.92 -20.62
N SER A 489 -2.58 -4.81 -20.27
CA SER A 489 -2.86 -6.17 -19.82
C SER A 489 -1.74 -6.64 -18.89
N GLN A 490 -1.84 -7.84 -18.35
CA GLN A 490 -0.81 -8.41 -17.50
C GLN A 490 0.61 -8.40 -18.16
N GLU A 491 0.69 -8.47 -19.49
CA GLU A 491 1.98 -8.54 -20.21
C GLU A 491 2.74 -7.21 -20.21
N ASN A 492 2.03 -6.08 -20.22
CA ASN A 492 2.62 -4.75 -20.32
C ASN A 492 2.31 -3.84 -19.11
N ALA A 493 1.64 -4.36 -18.08
CA ALA A 493 1.29 -3.63 -16.87
C ALA A 493 2.51 -3.02 -16.14
N TYR A 494 3.72 -3.55 -16.35
CA TYR A 494 4.94 -2.99 -15.77
C TYR A 494 5.16 -1.52 -16.15
N LYS A 495 4.62 -1.07 -17.29
CA LYS A 495 4.71 0.34 -17.73
C LYS A 495 3.91 1.29 -16.83
N LEU A 496 2.89 0.79 -16.13
CA LEU A 496 2.10 1.56 -15.16
C LEU A 496 2.83 1.80 -13.84
N TYR A 497 4.06 1.29 -13.71
CA TYR A 497 4.95 1.57 -12.59
C TYR A 497 6.08 2.55 -12.96
N GLN A 498 6.06 3.11 -14.19
CA GLN A 498 7.05 4.06 -14.69
C GLN A 498 6.55 5.50 -14.54
N GLN A 499 6.97 6.20 -13.50
CA GLN A 499 6.58 7.59 -13.24
C GLN A 499 7.53 8.58 -13.88
N PRO A 500 7.03 9.72 -14.38
CA PRO A 500 7.91 10.78 -14.84
C PRO A 500 8.64 11.40 -13.65
N TYR A 501 9.94 11.64 -13.79
CA TYR A 501 10.67 12.51 -12.87
C TYR A 501 11.39 13.60 -13.62
N LEU A 502 11.67 14.69 -12.89
CA LEU A 502 12.35 15.88 -13.37
C LEU A 502 13.38 16.31 -12.33
N ILE A 503 14.61 16.59 -12.75
CA ILE A 503 15.63 17.24 -11.92
C ILE A 503 15.97 18.58 -12.57
N TRP A 504 15.92 19.64 -11.77
CA TRP A 504 16.21 21.00 -12.20
C TRP A 504 17.07 21.72 -11.15
N ASN A 505 17.91 22.68 -11.60
CA ASN A 505 18.65 23.56 -10.71
C ASN A 505 18.75 24.99 -11.27
N ASN A 506 18.97 25.98 -10.39
CA ASN A 506 19.14 27.39 -10.75
C ASN A 506 20.60 27.88 -10.76
N TYR A 507 21.58 26.99 -10.55
CA TYR A 507 22.99 27.39 -10.43
C TYR A 507 23.91 26.80 -11.53
N GLY A 508 23.31 26.24 -12.59
CA GLY A 508 24.03 25.81 -13.79
C GLY A 508 24.89 24.56 -13.61
N ALA A 509 24.58 23.68 -12.66
CA ALA A 509 25.21 22.38 -12.58
C ALA A 509 24.80 21.49 -13.76
N ASP A 510 25.80 20.92 -14.45
CA ASP A 510 25.56 19.93 -15.50
C ASP A 510 25.24 18.56 -14.92
N TYR A 511 24.33 17.86 -15.55
CA TYR A 511 23.90 16.55 -15.14
C TYR A 511 24.28 15.47 -16.14
N SER A 512 24.83 14.38 -15.62
CA SER A 512 24.94 13.13 -16.34
C SER A 512 24.08 12.08 -15.62
N VAL A 513 22.81 12.04 -15.96
CA VAL A 513 21.88 11.05 -15.39
C VAL A 513 21.68 9.91 -16.40
N PRO A 514 21.55 8.65 -15.95
CA PRO A 514 21.18 7.56 -16.84
C PRO A 514 19.91 7.91 -17.62
N GLN A 515 19.94 7.72 -18.95
CA GLN A 515 18.77 7.98 -19.82
C GLN A 515 17.77 6.83 -19.83
N GLU A 516 18.07 5.75 -19.12
CA GLU A 516 17.24 4.57 -19.00
C GLU A 516 16.29 4.70 -17.81
N ASP A 517 15.28 3.84 -17.75
CA ASP A 517 14.43 3.72 -16.57
C ASP A 517 15.29 3.36 -15.35
N VAL A 518 15.03 4.00 -14.22
CA VAL A 518 15.72 3.74 -12.96
C VAL A 518 14.72 3.51 -11.86
N SER A 519 15.01 2.64 -10.88
CA SER A 519 14.14 2.51 -9.71
C SER A 519 14.15 3.79 -8.88
N ALA A 520 12.99 4.13 -8.29
CA ALA A 520 12.80 5.36 -7.53
C ALA A 520 13.80 5.52 -6.37
N PHE A 521 14.19 4.42 -5.72
CA PHE A 521 15.16 4.45 -4.62
C PHE A 521 16.54 4.96 -5.02
N TYR A 522 16.89 5.01 -6.30
CA TYR A 522 18.17 5.61 -6.75
C TYR A 522 18.14 7.14 -6.85
N LEU A 523 16.95 7.74 -6.99
CA LEU A 523 16.83 9.18 -7.21
C LEU A 523 17.50 10.04 -6.10
N PRO A 524 17.36 9.74 -4.80
CA PRO A 524 18.04 10.49 -3.76
C PRO A 524 19.57 10.35 -3.81
N HIS A 525 20.10 9.20 -4.25
CA HIS A 525 21.54 9.03 -4.46
C HIS A 525 22.06 9.89 -5.62
N LEU A 526 21.30 9.97 -6.71
CA LEU A 526 21.60 10.84 -7.84
C LEU A 526 21.62 12.32 -7.41
N LEU A 527 20.71 12.76 -6.53
CA LEU A 527 20.74 14.13 -5.99
C LEU A 527 22.03 14.41 -5.25
N VAL A 528 22.54 13.49 -4.43
CA VAL A 528 23.83 13.67 -3.74
C VAL A 528 24.96 13.78 -4.75
N GLU A 529 25.00 12.95 -5.77
CA GLU A 529 26.00 13.03 -6.83
C GLU A 529 25.95 14.38 -7.56
N LEU A 530 24.75 14.82 -7.95
CA LEU A 530 24.50 16.06 -8.70
C LEU A 530 24.87 17.32 -7.91
N THR A 531 24.67 17.32 -6.60
CA THR A 531 25.09 18.44 -5.74
C THR A 531 26.59 18.49 -5.52
N GLY A 532 27.34 17.45 -5.89
CA GLY A 532 28.75 17.31 -5.60
C GLY A 532 29.07 17.19 -4.11
N ALA A 533 28.08 16.78 -3.30
CA ALA A 533 28.25 16.57 -1.88
C ALA A 533 29.07 15.30 -1.58
N GLU A 534 29.49 15.13 -0.33
CA GLU A 534 30.21 13.94 0.10
C GLU A 534 29.32 12.69 -0.06
N GLN A 535 29.89 11.65 -0.70
CA GLN A 535 29.20 10.36 -0.83
C GLN A 535 29.72 9.42 0.27
N THR A 536 28.83 9.03 1.18
CA THR A 536 29.14 7.93 2.12
C THR A 536 29.43 6.64 1.34
N PRO A 537 30.07 5.63 1.97
CA PRO A 537 30.30 4.33 1.33
C PRO A 537 29.01 3.72 0.77
N PHE A 538 27.90 3.82 1.50
CA PHE A 538 26.58 3.37 1.04
C PHE A 538 26.14 4.11 -0.23
N ILE A 539 26.15 5.44 -0.23
CA ILE A 539 25.74 6.24 -1.39
C ILE A 539 26.61 5.92 -2.61
N ALA A 540 27.94 5.82 -2.43
CA ALA A 540 28.86 5.47 -3.50
C ALA A 540 28.55 4.08 -4.08
N THR A 541 28.25 3.11 -3.22
CA THR A 541 27.87 1.76 -3.64
C THR A 541 26.58 1.76 -4.45
N MET A 542 25.53 2.49 -3.99
CA MET A 542 24.27 2.57 -4.71
C MET A 542 24.43 3.25 -6.08
N LEU A 543 25.29 4.26 -6.20
CA LEU A 543 25.64 4.88 -7.48
C LEU A 543 26.45 3.96 -8.41
N ASP A 544 27.15 2.97 -7.89
CA ASP A 544 27.76 1.92 -8.70
C ASP A 544 26.74 0.84 -9.07
N GLN A 545 25.80 0.51 -8.18
CA GLN A 545 24.73 -0.45 -8.45
C GLN A 545 23.77 0.01 -9.54
N ILE A 546 23.46 1.30 -9.64
CA ILE A 546 22.59 1.82 -10.73
C ILE A 546 23.14 1.51 -12.13
N LYS A 547 24.46 1.39 -12.28
CA LYS A 547 25.12 1.07 -13.56
C LYS A 547 24.96 -0.40 -13.96
N VAL A 548 24.74 -1.27 -12.99
CA VAL A 548 24.63 -2.73 -13.16
C VAL A 548 23.18 -3.19 -13.13
N THR A 549 22.40 -2.61 -12.23
CA THR A 549 20.98 -2.95 -11.99
C THR A 549 20.17 -1.66 -11.89
N PRO A 550 19.94 -0.94 -13.00
CA PRO A 550 19.23 0.35 -12.98
C PRO A 550 17.80 0.21 -12.47
N VAL A 551 17.17 -0.95 -12.67
CA VAL A 551 15.84 -1.26 -12.16
C VAL A 551 15.89 -2.52 -11.32
N TYR A 552 15.43 -2.40 -10.07
CA TYR A 552 15.26 -3.51 -9.13
C TYR A 552 13.89 -3.42 -8.45
N SER A 553 12.88 -3.98 -9.11
CA SER A 553 11.47 -3.91 -8.68
C SER A 553 10.75 -5.20 -9.04
N SER A 554 9.89 -5.69 -8.17
CA SER A 554 9.04 -6.87 -8.44
C SER A 554 8.00 -6.62 -9.52
N ASN A 555 7.67 -5.35 -9.78
CA ASN A 555 6.60 -4.95 -10.67
C ASN A 555 7.05 -4.64 -12.11
N TYR A 556 8.37 -4.55 -12.35
CA TYR A 556 8.89 -4.12 -13.65
C TYR A 556 9.10 -5.25 -14.64
N ASN A 557 9.60 -6.41 -14.19
CA ASN A 557 9.85 -7.56 -15.05
C ASN A 557 9.60 -8.86 -14.27
N ARG A 558 9.16 -9.93 -14.98
CA ARG A 558 8.91 -11.25 -14.38
C ARG A 558 10.19 -11.99 -13.96
N GLU A 559 11.33 -11.67 -14.59
CA GLU A 559 12.62 -12.34 -14.37
C GLU A 559 13.71 -11.34 -13.93
N ILE A 560 13.51 -10.68 -12.79
CA ILE A 560 14.56 -9.83 -12.23
C ILE A 560 15.54 -10.72 -11.49
N ALA A 561 16.80 -10.74 -11.95
CA ALA A 561 17.88 -11.42 -11.25
C ALA A 561 18.00 -10.89 -9.81
N VAL A 562 18.24 -11.79 -8.87
CA VAL A 562 18.54 -11.42 -7.49
C VAL A 562 19.82 -10.56 -7.48
N ASN A 563 19.75 -9.40 -6.85
CA ASN A 563 20.94 -8.57 -6.59
C ASN A 563 21.27 -8.65 -5.10
N LYS A 564 22.20 -9.54 -4.78
CA LYS A 564 22.59 -9.83 -3.40
C LYS A 564 23.07 -8.58 -2.64
N ALA A 565 23.83 -7.72 -3.28
CA ALA A 565 24.33 -6.48 -2.66
C ALA A 565 23.19 -5.54 -2.26
N LEU A 566 22.19 -5.36 -3.14
CA LEU A 566 20.99 -4.56 -2.81
C LEU A 566 20.19 -5.18 -1.67
N ASP A 567 20.02 -6.51 -1.65
CA ASP A 567 19.27 -7.20 -0.61
C ASP A 567 19.97 -7.10 0.75
N GLU A 568 21.29 -7.32 0.80
CA GLU A 568 22.08 -7.24 2.02
C GLU A 568 22.17 -5.82 2.58
N LEU A 569 22.38 -4.81 1.72
CA LEU A 569 22.40 -3.41 2.15
C LEU A 569 21.01 -2.93 2.60
N THR A 570 19.95 -3.39 1.96
CA THR A 570 18.58 -3.08 2.41
C THR A 570 18.30 -3.71 3.77
N TYR A 571 18.66 -4.97 3.96
CA TYR A 571 18.55 -5.64 5.27
C TYR A 571 19.30 -4.85 6.34
N ASP A 572 20.57 -4.55 6.10
CA ASP A 572 21.43 -3.82 7.03
C ASP A 572 20.81 -2.50 7.49
N ARG A 573 20.29 -1.72 6.55
CA ARG A 573 19.75 -0.38 6.83
C ARG A 573 18.37 -0.41 7.49
N VAL A 574 17.51 -1.37 7.15
CA VAL A 574 16.11 -1.38 7.59
C VAL A 574 15.91 -2.26 8.82
N LEU A 575 16.47 -3.46 8.82
CA LEU A 575 16.26 -4.49 9.82
C LEU A 575 17.50 -4.74 10.68
N GLY A 576 18.68 -4.54 10.12
CA GLY A 576 19.99 -4.85 10.69
C GLY A 576 20.57 -3.74 11.58
N ASN A 577 21.89 -3.72 11.68
CA ASN A 577 22.64 -2.86 12.60
C ASN A 577 23.19 -1.57 11.97
N VAL A 578 22.88 -1.30 10.69
CA VAL A 578 23.35 -0.13 9.94
C VAL A 578 24.88 -0.04 9.85
N PHE A 579 25.54 -1.19 9.68
CA PHE A 579 26.99 -1.28 9.46
C PHE A 579 27.46 -0.56 8.18
N SER A 580 26.53 -0.25 7.26
CA SER A 580 26.78 0.52 6.04
C SER A 580 26.95 2.02 6.27
N GLU A 581 26.64 2.54 7.47
CA GLU A 581 26.94 3.92 7.85
C GLU A 581 28.33 3.99 8.52
N PRO A 582 29.08 5.07 8.31
CA PRO A 582 30.34 5.25 9.02
C PRO A 582 30.11 5.37 10.53
N ASP A 583 31.03 4.82 11.33
CA ASP A 583 31.02 5.01 12.77
C ASP A 583 30.96 6.50 13.09
N LYS A 584 30.06 6.87 13.96
CA LYS A 584 29.99 8.23 14.51
C LYS A 584 31.08 8.36 15.57
N GLU A 585 32.22 8.99 15.22
CA GLU A 585 33.20 9.44 16.22
C GLU A 585 32.62 10.50 17.16
#